data_0d67152446d153da5d5fed7d2fc8d24d
#
_entry.id   0d67152446d153da5d5fed7d2fc8d24d
#
_cell.length_a   1.000
_cell.length_b   1.000
_cell.length_c   1.000
_cell.angle_alpha   90.00
_cell.angle_beta   90.00
_cell.angle_gamma   90.00
#
_symmetry.space_group_name_H-M   'P 1'
#
loop_
_entity.id
_entity.type
_entity.pdbx_description
1 polymer ?
#
loop_
_entity_poly.entity_id
_entity_poly.type
_entity_poly.pdbx_seq_one_letter_code
_entity_poly.pdbx_strand_id
1 'polypeptide(L)'
;WMKYQPVKASLPVKSYQATSGELLPAGIFSPIRSALKKGPVLFIAPRKGYSQSILCSQCRNVSLCECGGRVLQRGAGRVIECSICQKSYSDWSCTWCQSHKFILLGRGSERFAHEIGRAFPGFAVTESSGEKILDKYLSSDGIVIATPGAIPKSSGGYSAVIVLECERLFSQADVRSQERARGIL
;
A
#
# COMPACT_ATOMS: atom_id res chain seq x y z
N TRP A 1 -12.11 23.41 -25.15
CA TRP A 1 -11.64 23.59 -23.74
C TRP A 1 -12.81 23.30 -22.82
N MET A 2 -12.91 22.08 -22.30
CA MET A 2 -13.88 21.77 -21.22
C MET A 2 -13.41 22.50 -19.95
N LYS A 3 -14.26 23.39 -19.42
CA LYS A 3 -14.02 24.01 -18.13
C LYS A 3 -14.13 22.92 -17.04
N TYR A 4 -13.00 22.57 -16.43
CA TYR A 4 -12.97 21.74 -15.24
C TYR A 4 -13.68 22.49 -14.11
N GLN A 5 -14.84 22.01 -13.70
CA GLN A 5 -15.49 22.48 -12.49
C GLN A 5 -15.05 21.56 -11.36
N PRO A 6 -14.29 22.07 -10.38
CA PRO A 6 -13.94 21.26 -9.22
C PRO A 6 -15.23 20.90 -8.48
N VAL A 7 -15.49 19.61 -8.36
CA VAL A 7 -16.55 19.11 -7.49
C VAL A 7 -16.18 19.49 -6.07
N LYS A 8 -16.91 20.42 -5.46
CA LYS A 8 -16.80 20.75 -4.03
C LYS A 8 -17.45 19.63 -3.21
N ALA A 9 -16.83 18.47 -3.16
CA ALA A 9 -17.15 17.48 -2.15
C ALA A 9 -16.19 17.71 -0.98
N SER A 10 -16.58 18.51 -0.01
CA SER A 10 -15.85 18.67 1.25
C SER A 10 -16.10 17.44 2.13
N LEU A 11 -15.46 16.31 1.80
CA LEU A 11 -15.40 15.19 2.72
C LEU A 11 -14.52 15.58 3.90
N PRO A 12 -14.93 15.28 5.14
CA PRO A 12 -14.10 15.56 6.31
C PRO A 12 -12.85 14.67 6.26
N VAL A 13 -11.69 15.27 6.02
CA VAL A 13 -10.41 14.60 6.00
C VAL A 13 -9.73 14.74 7.36
N LYS A 14 -9.26 13.62 7.92
CA LYS A 14 -8.45 13.57 9.14
C LYS A 14 -7.16 12.82 8.88
N SER A 15 -6.05 13.38 9.31
CA SER A 15 -4.74 12.71 9.26
C SER A 15 -4.40 12.10 10.63
N TYR A 16 -3.80 10.92 10.60
CA TYR A 16 -3.32 10.20 11.79
C TYR A 16 -1.87 9.81 11.55
N GLN A 17 -1.01 10.06 12.51
CA GLN A 17 0.37 9.62 12.44
C GLN A 17 0.51 8.26 13.10
N ALA A 18 1.05 7.28 12.36
CA ALA A 18 1.42 5.99 12.91
C ALA A 18 2.84 6.07 13.48
N THR A 19 3.06 5.43 14.63
CA THR A 19 4.40 5.22 15.16
C THR A 19 5.13 4.14 14.37
N SER A 20 6.47 4.13 14.46
CA SER A 20 7.28 3.16 13.71
C SER A 20 6.85 1.73 14.03
N GLY A 21 6.43 0.99 13.01
CA GLY A 21 5.99 -0.39 13.12
C GLY A 21 4.48 -0.60 13.22
N GLU A 22 3.69 0.42 13.56
CA GLU A 22 2.23 0.34 13.53
C GLU A 22 1.68 0.44 12.12
N LEU A 23 0.67 -0.35 11.81
CA LEU A 23 -0.10 -0.22 10.57
C LEU A 23 -1.17 0.85 10.71
N LEU A 24 -1.88 0.81 11.81
CA LEU A 24 -2.99 1.71 12.12
C LEU A 24 -2.75 2.35 13.48
N PRO A 25 -2.68 3.68 13.57
CA PRO A 25 -2.56 4.36 14.86
C PRO A 25 -3.80 4.14 15.72
N ALA A 26 -3.63 4.07 17.04
CA ALA A 26 -4.70 3.74 17.99
C ALA A 26 -5.97 4.60 17.81
N GLY A 27 -5.81 5.89 17.49
CA GLY A 27 -6.92 6.83 17.33
C GLY A 27 -7.88 6.55 16.16
N ILE A 28 -7.48 5.70 15.18
CA ILE A 28 -8.31 5.45 14.00
C ILE A 28 -9.31 4.30 14.18
N PHE A 29 -9.11 3.42 15.19
CA PHE A 29 -9.96 2.25 15.37
C PHE A 29 -11.42 2.56 15.65
N SER A 30 -11.70 3.53 16.52
CA SER A 30 -13.08 3.94 16.84
C SER A 30 -13.80 4.54 15.63
N PRO A 31 -13.23 5.48 14.87
CA PRO A 31 -13.80 5.95 13.61
C PRO A 31 -14.10 4.83 12.60
N ILE A 32 -13.18 3.89 12.41
CA ILE A 32 -13.38 2.77 11.47
C ILE A 32 -14.53 1.87 11.93
N ARG A 33 -14.58 1.50 13.22
CA ARG A 33 -15.69 0.69 13.73
C ARG A 33 -17.04 1.38 13.59
N SER A 34 -17.07 2.70 13.76
CA SER A 34 -18.30 3.48 13.54
C SER A 34 -18.70 3.52 12.07
N ALA A 35 -17.75 3.59 11.17
CA ALA A 35 -17.98 3.53 9.73
C ALA A 35 -18.47 2.13 9.29
N LEU A 36 -17.86 1.07 9.79
CA LEU A 36 -18.25 -0.32 9.49
C LEU A 36 -19.71 -0.66 9.87
N LYS A 37 -20.27 0.05 10.84
CA LYS A 37 -21.71 -0.06 11.18
C LYS A 37 -22.64 0.61 10.16
N LYS A 38 -22.12 1.50 9.33
CA LYS A 38 -22.90 2.29 8.35
C LYS A 38 -22.80 1.73 6.93
N GLY A 39 -21.73 0.97 6.64
CA GLY A 39 -21.50 0.42 5.32
C GLY A 39 -20.04 -0.06 5.14
N PRO A 40 -19.67 -0.47 3.93
CA PRO A 40 -18.35 -0.98 3.66
C PRO A 40 -17.28 0.12 3.82
N VAL A 41 -16.11 -0.28 4.30
CA VAL A 41 -14.96 0.61 4.48
C VAL A 41 -13.87 0.23 3.48
N LEU A 42 -13.33 1.23 2.78
CA LEU A 42 -12.26 1.05 1.82
C LEU A 42 -10.91 1.42 2.44
N PHE A 43 -9.94 0.51 2.34
CA PHE A 43 -8.54 0.79 2.60
C PHE A 43 -7.78 0.86 1.27
N ILE A 44 -7.17 2.00 1.01
CA ILE A 44 -6.28 2.17 -0.14
C ILE A 44 -4.86 1.86 0.33
N ALA A 45 -4.36 0.70 -0.07
CA ALA A 45 -2.98 0.31 0.17
C ALA A 45 -2.07 0.85 -0.93
N PRO A 46 -0.82 1.26 -0.63
CA PRO A 46 0.13 1.59 -1.68
C PRO A 46 0.26 0.41 -2.64
N ARG A 47 0.51 0.71 -3.93
CA ARG A 47 0.55 -0.31 -4.98
C ARG A 47 1.28 -1.56 -4.53
N LYS A 48 0.71 -2.72 -4.85
CA LYS A 48 1.38 -4.01 -4.79
C LYS A 48 2.70 -3.92 -5.55
N GLY A 49 3.77 -3.58 -4.84
CA GLY A 49 5.03 -4.09 -5.27
C GLY A 49 5.19 -5.42 -4.54
N TYR A 50 5.14 -6.55 -5.24
CA TYR A 50 5.71 -7.81 -4.76
C TYR A 50 7.23 -7.64 -4.51
N SER A 51 7.70 -6.44 -4.63
CA SER A 51 9.08 -6.05 -4.55
C SER A 51 9.29 -5.28 -3.26
N GLN A 52 9.71 -6.01 -2.25
CA GLN A 52 10.17 -5.40 -1.02
C GLN A 52 11.61 -4.92 -1.24
N SER A 53 11.85 -3.62 -1.07
CA SER A 53 13.23 -3.12 -1.13
C SER A 53 14.08 -3.75 -0.05
N ILE A 54 15.28 -4.16 -0.42
CA ILE A 54 16.26 -4.73 0.50
C ILE A 54 16.99 -3.61 1.22
N LEU A 55 16.96 -3.67 2.54
CA LEU A 55 17.74 -2.83 3.45
C LEU A 55 18.74 -3.72 4.20
N CYS A 56 20.00 -3.34 4.23
CA CYS A 56 20.98 -4.03 5.04
C CYS A 56 20.59 -3.96 6.53
N SER A 57 20.56 -5.10 7.22
CA SER A 57 20.22 -5.11 8.65
C SER A 57 21.30 -4.50 9.53
N GLN A 58 22.54 -4.50 9.06
CA GLN A 58 23.69 -4.03 9.83
C GLN A 58 23.94 -2.53 9.66
N CYS A 59 24.11 -2.03 8.43
CA CYS A 59 24.43 -0.61 8.19
C CYS A 59 23.20 0.24 7.83
N ARG A 60 22.01 -0.35 7.70
CA ARG A 60 20.74 0.31 7.39
C ARG A 60 20.71 1.02 6.02
N ASN A 61 21.68 0.79 5.17
CA ASN A 61 21.66 1.31 3.81
C ASN A 61 20.72 0.51 2.90
N VAL A 62 20.01 1.21 2.02
CA VAL A 62 19.18 0.60 0.97
C VAL A 62 20.10 -0.05 -0.06
N SER A 63 19.77 -1.28 -0.47
CA SER A 63 20.53 -1.98 -1.48
C SER A 63 20.28 -1.38 -2.86
N LEU A 64 21.37 -0.96 -3.51
CA LEU A 64 21.35 -0.46 -4.88
C LEU A 64 22.16 -1.38 -5.78
N CYS A 65 21.70 -1.51 -7.02
CA CYS A 65 22.43 -2.17 -8.09
C CYS A 65 23.47 -1.21 -8.70
N GLU A 66 24.46 -1.74 -9.38
CA GLU A 66 25.45 -0.95 -10.15
C GLU A 66 24.81 0.01 -11.15
N CYS A 67 23.63 -0.33 -11.69
CA CYS A 67 22.87 0.55 -12.58
C CYS A 67 22.10 1.67 -11.86
N GLY A 68 22.22 1.80 -10.53
CA GLY A 68 21.47 2.74 -9.70
C GLY A 68 20.05 2.30 -9.31
N GLY A 69 19.56 1.17 -9.85
CA GLY A 69 18.26 0.62 -9.50
C GLY A 69 18.24 0.03 -8.10
N ARG A 70 17.08 0.10 -7.44
CA ARG A 70 16.89 -0.56 -6.13
C ARG A 70 16.88 -2.07 -6.31
N VAL A 71 17.55 -2.77 -5.42
CA VAL A 71 17.50 -4.22 -5.33
C VAL A 71 16.27 -4.60 -4.50
N LEU A 72 15.44 -5.47 -5.05
CA LEU A 72 14.14 -5.84 -4.54
C LEU A 72 14.05 -7.35 -4.40
N GLN A 73 13.26 -7.82 -3.44
CA GLN A 73 12.82 -9.21 -3.43
C GLN A 73 11.41 -9.28 -4.03
N ARG A 74 11.24 -10.10 -5.10
CA ARG A 74 9.94 -10.30 -5.77
C ARG A 74 9.36 -11.67 -5.47
N GLY A 75 8.04 -11.65 -5.24
CA GLY A 75 7.20 -12.84 -5.17
C GLY A 75 7.48 -13.78 -3.99
N ALA A 76 6.72 -14.86 -3.94
CA ALA A 76 6.88 -15.95 -2.97
C ALA A 76 8.16 -16.75 -3.19
N GLY A 77 8.74 -16.69 -4.39
CA GLY A 77 9.97 -17.39 -4.79
C GLY A 77 11.27 -16.78 -4.26
N ARG A 78 11.20 -15.67 -3.53
CA ARG A 78 12.34 -14.98 -2.92
C ARG A 78 13.47 -14.59 -3.90
N VAL A 79 13.12 -14.35 -5.16
CA VAL A 79 14.10 -13.88 -6.14
C VAL A 79 14.50 -12.45 -5.80
N ILE A 80 15.80 -12.25 -5.61
CA ILE A 80 16.38 -10.91 -5.39
C ILE A 80 16.84 -10.38 -6.73
N GLU A 81 16.31 -9.24 -7.17
CA GLU A 81 16.64 -8.67 -8.47
C GLU A 81 16.62 -7.13 -8.48
N CYS A 82 17.25 -6.54 -9.45
CA CYS A 82 17.24 -5.11 -9.67
C CYS A 82 15.93 -4.65 -10.31
N SER A 83 15.37 -3.53 -9.82
CA SER A 83 14.13 -2.93 -10.32
C SER A 83 14.25 -2.34 -11.74
N ILE A 84 15.45 -2.06 -12.21
CA ILE A 84 15.70 -1.42 -13.52
C ILE A 84 16.27 -2.45 -14.51
N CYS A 85 17.46 -2.99 -14.25
CA CYS A 85 18.14 -3.88 -15.20
C CYS A 85 17.81 -5.37 -15.02
N GLN A 86 17.00 -5.72 -14.02
CA GLN A 86 16.55 -7.09 -13.72
C GLN A 86 17.69 -8.08 -13.39
N LYS A 87 18.92 -7.57 -13.14
CA LYS A 87 20.03 -8.42 -12.67
C LYS A 87 19.60 -9.17 -11.42
N SER A 88 19.69 -10.48 -11.43
CA SER A 88 19.36 -11.36 -10.30
C SER A 88 20.56 -11.56 -9.39
N TYR A 89 20.31 -11.71 -8.09
CA TYR A 89 21.30 -11.93 -7.06
C TYR A 89 20.99 -13.25 -6.35
N SER A 90 21.78 -14.27 -6.61
CA SER A 90 21.67 -15.58 -5.92
C SER A 90 22.25 -15.53 -4.50
N ASP A 91 23.31 -14.77 -4.32
CA ASP A 91 23.95 -14.51 -3.04
C ASP A 91 24.12 -12.99 -2.89
N TRP A 92 23.14 -12.38 -2.20
CA TRP A 92 23.17 -10.95 -1.99
C TRP A 92 24.12 -10.57 -0.85
N SER A 93 24.96 -9.59 -1.10
CA SER A 93 25.77 -8.93 -0.08
C SER A 93 25.59 -7.42 -0.15
N CYS A 94 25.70 -6.77 0.99
CA CYS A 94 25.63 -5.32 1.08
C CYS A 94 26.86 -4.66 0.44
N THR A 95 26.66 -3.76 -0.50
CA THR A 95 27.75 -3.04 -1.17
C THR A 95 28.56 -2.11 -0.23
N TRP A 96 27.99 -1.77 0.94
CA TRP A 96 28.61 -0.86 1.91
C TRP A 96 29.40 -1.57 3.01
N CYS A 97 28.84 -2.63 3.57
CA CYS A 97 29.44 -3.32 4.73
C CYS A 97 29.66 -4.81 4.54
N GLN A 98 29.41 -5.33 3.35
CA GLN A 98 29.58 -6.72 2.96
C GLN A 98 28.75 -7.74 3.78
N SER A 99 27.79 -7.27 4.57
CA SER A 99 26.89 -8.14 5.31
C SER A 99 25.91 -8.84 4.38
N HIS A 100 25.66 -10.14 4.62
CA HIS A 100 24.65 -10.93 3.91
C HIS A 100 23.26 -10.87 4.57
N LYS A 101 23.12 -10.12 5.69
CA LYS A 101 21.86 -10.02 6.42
C LYS A 101 21.07 -8.80 5.96
N PHE A 102 19.83 -9.01 5.56
CA PHE A 102 18.94 -7.94 5.13
C PHE A 102 17.58 -8.03 5.79
N ILE A 103 16.88 -6.92 5.77
CA ILE A 103 15.46 -6.80 6.10
C ILE A 103 14.73 -6.26 4.89
N LEU A 104 13.47 -6.65 4.75
CA LEU A 104 12.63 -6.22 3.65
C LEU A 104 11.82 -4.98 4.06
N LEU A 105 11.97 -3.92 3.28
CA LEU A 105 11.19 -2.71 3.44
C LEU A 105 9.90 -2.81 2.64
N GLY A 106 8.80 -2.50 3.29
CA GLY A 106 7.48 -2.45 2.69
C GLY A 106 6.61 -3.64 3.13
N ARG A 107 5.34 -3.34 3.29
CA ARG A 107 4.30 -4.33 3.57
C ARG A 107 3.58 -4.64 2.27
N GLY A 108 3.46 -5.91 1.90
CA GLY A 108 2.62 -6.33 0.78
C GLY A 108 1.14 -6.18 1.12
N SER A 109 0.27 -6.05 0.12
CA SER A 109 -1.18 -5.93 0.33
C SER A 109 -1.76 -7.11 1.11
N GLU A 110 -1.23 -8.32 0.94
CA GLU A 110 -1.62 -9.51 1.71
C GLU A 110 -1.36 -9.34 3.22
N ARG A 111 -0.25 -8.70 3.59
CA ARG A 111 0.03 -8.41 5.00
C ARG A 111 -0.93 -7.35 5.54
N PHE A 112 -1.28 -6.34 4.73
CA PHE A 112 -2.32 -5.38 5.10
C PHE A 112 -3.66 -6.08 5.33
N ALA A 113 -4.06 -6.98 4.43
CA ALA A 113 -5.31 -7.73 4.56
C ALA A 113 -5.34 -8.57 5.84
N HIS A 114 -4.25 -9.25 6.13
CA HIS A 114 -4.14 -10.07 7.33
C HIS A 114 -4.14 -9.22 8.63
N GLU A 115 -3.36 -8.13 8.68
CA GLU A 115 -3.30 -7.26 9.86
C GLU A 115 -4.64 -6.53 10.08
N ILE A 116 -5.30 -6.05 9.02
CA ILE A 116 -6.61 -5.38 9.11
C ILE A 116 -7.70 -6.39 9.52
N GLY A 117 -7.70 -7.60 8.96
CA GLY A 117 -8.64 -8.65 9.36
C GLY A 117 -8.53 -9.02 10.84
N ARG A 118 -7.31 -9.07 11.38
CA ARG A 118 -7.09 -9.27 12.80
C ARG A 118 -7.53 -8.10 13.68
N ALA A 119 -7.40 -6.87 13.15
CA ALA A 119 -7.76 -5.64 13.86
C ALA A 119 -9.29 -5.43 13.95
N PHE A 120 -10.03 -5.98 12.99
CA PHE A 120 -11.49 -5.85 12.90
C PHE A 120 -12.15 -7.22 12.75
N PRO A 121 -12.11 -8.06 13.79
CA PRO A 121 -12.74 -9.39 13.74
C PRO A 121 -14.26 -9.26 13.55
N GLY A 122 -14.83 -10.20 12.80
CA GLY A 122 -16.25 -10.21 12.49
C GLY A 122 -16.65 -9.49 11.19
N PHE A 123 -15.70 -8.82 10.51
CA PHE A 123 -15.93 -8.22 9.20
C PHE A 123 -15.16 -8.97 8.12
N ALA A 124 -15.85 -9.27 7.02
CA ALA A 124 -15.22 -9.89 5.86
C ALA A 124 -14.22 -8.91 5.21
N VAL A 125 -13.03 -9.42 4.89
CA VAL A 125 -11.99 -8.64 4.20
C VAL A 125 -11.90 -9.13 2.76
N THR A 126 -12.09 -8.23 1.82
CA THR A 126 -12.01 -8.47 0.38
C THR A 126 -10.84 -7.68 -0.20
N GLU A 127 -9.98 -8.35 -0.93
CA GLU A 127 -8.82 -7.73 -1.59
C GLU A 127 -9.10 -7.52 -3.09
N SER A 128 -8.78 -6.32 -3.58
CA SER A 128 -8.84 -5.97 -5.01
C SER A 128 -7.51 -5.38 -5.44
N SER A 129 -6.64 -6.19 -6.04
CA SER A 129 -5.29 -5.77 -6.42
C SER A 129 -4.64 -6.72 -7.43
N GLY A 130 -3.71 -6.23 -8.24
CA GLY A 130 -2.89 -7.04 -9.15
C GLY A 130 -3.73 -7.86 -10.14
N GLU A 131 -3.68 -9.20 -10.04
CA GLU A 131 -4.40 -10.11 -10.92
C GLU A 131 -5.87 -10.32 -10.53
N LYS A 132 -6.25 -9.93 -9.32
CA LYS A 132 -7.62 -10.05 -8.78
C LYS A 132 -8.26 -8.68 -8.63
N ILE A 133 -8.50 -8.00 -9.74
CA ILE A 133 -9.19 -6.72 -9.74
C ILE A 133 -10.70 -6.98 -9.77
N LEU A 134 -11.40 -6.40 -8.81
CA LEU A 134 -12.86 -6.43 -8.74
C LEU A 134 -13.43 -5.16 -9.35
N ASP A 135 -14.36 -5.29 -10.28
CA ASP A 135 -15.07 -4.14 -10.85
C ASP A 135 -16.10 -3.57 -9.87
N LYS A 136 -16.77 -4.45 -9.12
CA LYS A 136 -17.85 -4.10 -8.22
C LYS A 136 -17.72 -4.81 -6.88
N TYR A 137 -18.06 -4.10 -5.81
CA TYR A 137 -18.25 -4.65 -4.47
C TYR A 137 -19.74 -4.67 -4.17
N LEU A 138 -20.30 -5.86 -3.99
CA LEU A 138 -21.74 -6.08 -3.89
C LEU A 138 -22.27 -6.17 -2.46
N SER A 139 -21.38 -6.37 -1.48
CA SER A 139 -21.79 -6.43 -0.07
C SER A 139 -22.09 -5.01 0.47
N SER A 140 -23.07 -4.94 1.35
CA SER A 140 -23.47 -3.72 2.05
C SER A 140 -22.59 -3.43 3.27
N ASP A 141 -21.71 -4.34 3.66
CA ASP A 141 -20.82 -4.25 4.82
C ASP A 141 -19.43 -4.81 4.49
N GLY A 142 -18.53 -4.79 5.47
CA GLY A 142 -17.20 -5.38 5.36
C GLY A 142 -16.11 -4.39 4.98
N ILE A 143 -14.95 -4.94 4.72
CA ILE A 143 -13.70 -4.19 4.45
C ILE A 143 -13.19 -4.54 3.06
N VAL A 144 -12.92 -3.51 2.27
CA VAL A 144 -12.28 -3.65 0.97
C VAL A 144 -10.87 -3.09 1.08
N ILE A 145 -9.88 -3.86 0.64
CA ILE A 145 -8.49 -3.42 0.53
C ILE A 145 -8.14 -3.37 -0.94
N ALA A 146 -7.88 -2.18 -1.45
CA ALA A 146 -7.59 -1.98 -2.86
C ALA A 146 -6.28 -1.21 -3.07
N THR A 147 -5.63 -1.48 -4.20
CA THR A 147 -4.53 -0.63 -4.66
C THR A 147 -5.07 0.48 -5.56
N PRO A 148 -4.36 1.62 -5.69
CA PRO A 148 -4.72 2.66 -6.64
C PRO A 148 -4.93 2.09 -8.06
N GLY A 149 -6.09 2.34 -8.65
CA GLY A 149 -6.48 1.80 -9.96
C GLY A 149 -7.22 0.45 -9.92
N ALA A 150 -7.37 -0.17 -8.73
CA ALA A 150 -8.12 -1.41 -8.54
C ALA A 150 -9.29 -1.24 -7.54
N ILE A 151 -9.78 -0.03 -7.35
CA ILE A 151 -10.86 0.29 -6.40
C ILE A 151 -12.18 -0.16 -7.01
N PRO A 152 -12.89 -1.14 -6.42
CA PRO A 152 -14.16 -1.59 -6.93
C PRO A 152 -15.26 -0.55 -6.67
N LYS A 153 -16.22 -0.45 -7.58
CA LYS A 153 -17.40 0.40 -7.40
C LYS A 153 -18.34 -0.26 -6.40
N SER A 154 -18.71 0.47 -5.34
CA SER A 154 -19.76 0.04 -4.42
C SER A 154 -21.06 0.78 -4.75
N SER A 155 -22.19 0.06 -4.82
CA SER A 155 -23.50 0.62 -5.18
C SER A 155 -23.99 1.68 -4.19
N GLY A 156 -23.67 1.52 -2.90
CA GLY A 156 -23.97 2.47 -1.83
C GLY A 156 -22.82 3.41 -1.48
N GLY A 157 -21.70 3.34 -2.21
CA GLY A 157 -20.46 4.00 -1.83
C GLY A 157 -19.77 3.34 -0.64
N TYR A 158 -18.70 3.97 -0.17
CA TYR A 158 -17.96 3.56 1.03
C TYR A 158 -18.27 4.51 2.18
N SER A 159 -18.52 3.96 3.36
CA SER A 159 -18.81 4.73 4.58
C SER A 159 -17.58 5.48 5.11
N ALA A 160 -16.39 4.98 4.79
CA ALA A 160 -15.12 5.65 5.01
C ALA A 160 -14.06 5.13 4.03
N VAL A 161 -13.11 6.00 3.71
CA VAL A 161 -11.93 5.66 2.92
C VAL A 161 -10.69 5.95 3.75
N ILE A 162 -9.83 4.96 3.92
CA ILE A 162 -8.58 5.05 4.65
C ILE A 162 -7.41 4.89 3.68
N VAL A 163 -6.57 5.89 3.58
CA VAL A 163 -5.35 5.84 2.76
C VAL A 163 -4.19 5.44 3.65
N LEU A 164 -3.64 4.26 3.42
CA LEU A 164 -2.51 3.73 4.18
C LEU A 164 -1.19 4.27 3.62
N GLU A 165 -0.26 4.63 4.51
CA GLU A 165 1.10 5.07 4.12
C GLU A 165 1.04 6.10 2.98
N CYS A 166 0.20 7.14 3.12
CA CYS A 166 -0.10 8.09 2.05
C CYS A 166 1.16 8.77 1.48
N GLU A 167 2.20 8.98 2.29
CA GLU A 167 3.51 9.49 1.86
C GLU A 167 4.16 8.63 0.77
N ARG A 168 3.87 7.33 0.75
CA ARG A 168 4.39 6.42 -0.29
C ARG A 168 3.73 6.61 -1.65
N LEU A 169 2.52 7.18 -1.69
CA LEU A 169 1.87 7.54 -2.94
C LEU A 169 2.63 8.65 -3.67
N PHE A 170 3.27 9.54 -2.91
CA PHE A 170 4.05 10.67 -3.44
C PHE A 170 5.51 10.33 -3.69
N SER A 171 6.04 9.28 -3.08
CA SER A 171 7.46 8.91 -3.14
C SER A 171 7.80 7.90 -4.25
N GLN A 172 6.88 7.63 -5.16
CA GLN A 172 7.15 6.75 -6.30
C GLN A 172 8.03 7.46 -7.35
N ALA A 173 8.98 6.73 -7.92
CA ALA A 173 9.88 7.23 -8.96
C ALA A 173 9.20 7.32 -10.35
N ASP A 174 7.98 7.84 -10.40
CA ASP A 174 7.21 8.06 -11.63
C ASP A 174 6.89 9.54 -11.73
N VAL A 175 7.16 10.15 -12.90
CA VAL A 175 6.93 11.57 -13.18
C VAL A 175 5.48 12.01 -12.88
N ARG A 176 4.52 11.08 -13.00
CA ARG A 176 3.09 11.35 -12.72
C ARG A 176 2.63 10.90 -11.34
N SER A 177 3.54 10.54 -10.45
CA SER A 177 3.17 10.05 -9.10
C SER A 177 2.39 11.08 -8.30
N GLN A 178 2.76 12.35 -8.39
CA GLN A 178 2.07 13.44 -7.69
C GLN A 178 0.66 13.70 -8.23
N GLU A 179 0.48 13.66 -9.55
CA GLU A 179 -0.85 13.83 -10.17
C GLU A 179 -1.79 12.69 -9.79
N ARG A 180 -1.27 11.44 -9.83
CA ARG A 180 -2.03 10.26 -9.43
C ARG A 180 -2.39 10.26 -7.94
N ALA A 181 -1.46 10.67 -7.08
CA ALA A 181 -1.71 10.78 -5.64
C ALA A 181 -2.79 11.82 -5.32
N ARG A 182 -2.77 12.99 -5.98
CA ARG A 182 -3.81 14.02 -5.86
C ARG A 182 -5.18 13.54 -6.37
N GLY A 183 -5.21 12.68 -7.39
CA GLY A 183 -6.46 12.10 -7.90
C GLY A 183 -7.08 11.02 -6.99
N ILE A 184 -6.34 10.53 -5.97
CA ILE A 184 -6.80 9.55 -4.99
C ILE A 184 -7.30 10.25 -3.71
N LEU A 185 -6.73 11.39 -3.36
CA LEU A 185 -7.07 12.21 -2.20
C LEU A 185 -8.18 13.20 -2.53
#